data_9ad6e5af5323d92fc0aff19c0da93b20
#
_entry.id   9ad6e5af5323d92fc0aff19c0da93b20
#
_cell.length_a   1.000
_cell.length_b   1.000
_cell.length_c   1.000
_cell.angle_alpha   90.00
_cell.angle_beta   90.00
_cell.angle_gamma   90.00
#
_symmetry.space_group_name_H-M   'P 1'
#
loop_
_entity.id
_entity.type
_entity.pdbx_description
1 polymer ?
#
loop_
_entity_poly.entity_id
_entity_poly.type
_entity_poly.pdbx_seq_one_letter_code
_entity_poly.pdbx_strand_id
1 'polypeptide(L)'
;MIVLLRYVMAQFFISLSRIHAITEKTRIQSKGIDFKQVDREDHWDDYILLQYIVMSMVHFCPGLGFKNFPVFEKKGMWQLLLLHVGPTEYVYYWLHRLLHHHTLYSAYHSHHHASFVTEPITGSVHPFMEHIMYTANFAIPLLGTWMCNGASMAMFYVYLMGFDLLNAIGHCNFEFVPKFFAKFPGVKYLLYTPSYHSLHHSRVHTNFCLFMPIYDYAYGTMDKSSEELYDKAIEGKASPKTTPDVVFMAHGTELLSMFHLPFAFRSFSSRPFTTDSWMLKMLWPLTLPAVAALRFLPGVKAFVSDKHRLKNMNIETWVTPAWGFQFFIRSEFKHINAKIERAILDADERGVRVLGLGALNKNEALNGGGAFFVQKHEKNLKNTKVVHGNTLTAAAIIDKIPENVKEIFLTGATSKLGRAIALYMATKKNCRVLMCTTSEERFEKIKMECPEKFRHLLFRVNNANEKVEITQESTSNVLKKSGSFLLSRLGSLKNNNNNNNREVETEEKNDTKTNYSSGRTCRNWVVGRHCDKNEQSLAPSKTTFHQFVVPPIPETRSDCAYTDLPAFRLPEKEAKDFKTCEMTMERGCVHACHAGALIHALEGWKHHEVGAI
;
A
#
# COMPACT_ATOMS: atom_id res chain seq x y z
N MET A 1 -20.84 -10.37 22.74
CA MET A 1 -20.52 -11.51 21.83
C MET A 1 -21.04 -11.27 20.42
N ILE A 2 -22.34 -10.99 20.19
CA ILE A 2 -22.92 -10.81 18.84
C ILE A 2 -22.19 -9.69 18.04
N VAL A 3 -21.90 -8.57 18.64
CA VAL A 3 -21.16 -7.46 17.99
C VAL A 3 -19.79 -7.92 17.47
N LEU A 4 -19.04 -8.65 18.30
CA LEU A 4 -17.75 -9.20 17.88
C LEU A 4 -17.88 -10.17 16.71
N LEU A 5 -18.89 -11.04 16.72
CA LEU A 5 -19.15 -11.97 15.61
C LEU A 5 -19.47 -11.23 14.30
N ARG A 6 -20.24 -10.15 14.36
CA ARG A 6 -20.57 -9.30 13.21
C ARG A 6 -19.30 -8.63 12.64
N TYR A 7 -18.44 -8.08 13.49
CA TYR A 7 -17.16 -7.53 13.06
C TYR A 7 -16.24 -8.58 12.43
N VAL A 8 -16.16 -9.78 13.04
CA VAL A 8 -15.36 -10.89 12.48
C VAL A 8 -15.88 -11.30 11.11
N MET A 9 -17.20 -11.37 10.93
CA MET A 9 -17.81 -11.71 9.65
C MET A 9 -17.57 -10.60 8.60
N ALA A 10 -17.77 -9.33 8.94
CA ALA A 10 -17.45 -8.21 8.06
C ALA A 10 -15.97 -8.26 7.64
N GLN A 11 -15.07 -8.47 8.61
CA GLN A 11 -13.63 -8.59 8.34
C GLN A 11 -13.31 -9.78 7.41
N PHE A 12 -13.98 -10.91 7.61
CA PHE A 12 -13.82 -12.07 6.74
C PHE A 12 -14.18 -11.73 5.29
N PHE A 13 -15.33 -11.11 5.03
CA PHE A 13 -15.76 -10.74 3.70
C PHE A 13 -14.89 -9.65 3.06
N ILE A 14 -14.45 -8.66 3.84
CA ILE A 14 -13.48 -7.65 3.38
C ILE A 14 -12.19 -8.32 2.91
N SER A 15 -11.64 -9.23 3.73
CA SER A 15 -10.42 -9.95 3.39
C SER A 15 -10.62 -10.85 2.17
N LEU A 16 -11.73 -11.58 2.11
CA LEU A 16 -12.06 -12.46 0.99
C LEU A 16 -12.17 -11.68 -0.33
N SER A 17 -12.87 -10.55 -0.33
CA SER A 17 -13.04 -9.72 -1.53
C SER A 17 -11.72 -9.15 -2.06
N ARG A 18 -10.73 -8.96 -1.18
CA ARG A 18 -9.39 -8.47 -1.51
C ARG A 18 -8.42 -9.55 -1.99
N ILE A 19 -8.75 -10.83 -1.84
CA ILE A 19 -7.94 -11.93 -2.35
C ILE A 19 -8.25 -12.16 -3.84
N HIS A 20 -7.64 -11.36 -4.71
CA HIS A 20 -7.86 -11.41 -6.16
C HIS A 20 -7.60 -12.80 -6.75
N ALA A 21 -6.71 -13.60 -6.17
CA ALA A 21 -6.47 -14.98 -6.62
C ALA A 21 -7.73 -15.85 -6.60
N ILE A 22 -8.67 -15.56 -5.67
CA ILE A 22 -9.94 -16.26 -5.54
C ILE A 22 -11.03 -15.56 -6.35
N THR A 23 -11.12 -14.24 -6.22
CA THR A 23 -12.27 -13.45 -6.69
C THR A 23 -12.15 -12.98 -8.14
N GLU A 24 -10.93 -12.91 -8.71
CA GLU A 24 -10.70 -12.38 -10.05
C GLU A 24 -11.42 -13.19 -11.15
N LYS A 25 -11.50 -14.51 -10.98
CA LYS A 25 -12.09 -15.40 -11.99
C LYS A 25 -13.57 -15.09 -12.25
N THR A 26 -14.30 -14.74 -11.21
CA THR A 26 -15.75 -14.48 -11.27
C THR A 26 -16.10 -13.03 -10.96
N ARG A 27 -15.15 -12.11 -11.16
CA ARG A 27 -15.32 -10.67 -10.90
C ARG A 27 -16.42 -10.10 -11.80
N ILE A 28 -17.28 -9.26 -11.21
CA ILE A 28 -18.42 -8.64 -11.88
C ILE A 28 -18.01 -7.33 -12.55
N GLN A 29 -17.45 -6.39 -11.78
CA GLN A 29 -16.97 -5.10 -12.27
C GLN A 29 -15.46 -5.07 -12.34
N SER A 30 -14.89 -4.69 -13.48
CA SER A 30 -13.44 -4.62 -13.70
C SER A 30 -12.80 -3.39 -13.07
N LYS A 31 -13.58 -2.32 -12.82
CA LYS A 31 -13.08 -1.09 -12.22
C LYS A 31 -12.57 -1.34 -10.80
N GLY A 32 -11.42 -0.78 -10.45
CA GLY A 32 -10.92 -0.80 -9.09
C GLY A 32 -11.67 0.16 -8.16
N ILE A 33 -11.60 -0.08 -6.87
CA ILE A 33 -12.15 0.80 -5.84
C ILE A 33 -11.18 1.95 -5.62
N ASP A 34 -11.65 3.19 -5.71
CA ASP A 34 -10.83 4.37 -5.50
C ASP A 34 -10.80 4.82 -4.02
N PHE A 35 -9.86 5.70 -3.69
CA PHE A 35 -9.75 6.22 -2.33
C PHE A 35 -10.95 7.07 -1.89
N LYS A 36 -11.64 7.72 -2.81
CA LYS A 36 -12.85 8.50 -2.47
C LYS A 36 -13.95 7.57 -1.97
N GLN A 37 -14.09 6.40 -2.62
CA GLN A 37 -15.03 5.39 -2.14
C GLN A 37 -14.61 4.85 -0.78
N VAL A 38 -13.34 4.49 -0.62
CA VAL A 38 -12.83 4.00 0.67
C VAL A 38 -13.03 5.03 1.78
N ASP A 39 -12.84 6.34 1.50
CA ASP A 39 -13.07 7.43 2.48
C ASP A 39 -14.53 7.61 2.84
N ARG A 40 -15.40 7.44 1.87
CA ARG A 40 -16.84 7.55 2.08
C ARG A 40 -17.40 6.36 2.86
N GLU A 41 -16.78 5.20 2.73
CA GLU A 41 -17.19 3.96 3.40
C GLU A 41 -16.57 3.78 4.79
N ASP A 42 -15.91 4.79 5.35
CA ASP A 42 -15.19 4.67 6.62
C ASP A 42 -16.09 4.49 7.86
N HIS A 43 -17.36 4.88 7.75
CA HIS A 43 -18.37 4.77 8.82
C HIS A 43 -19.28 3.53 8.69
N TRP A 44 -18.85 2.50 7.99
CA TRP A 44 -19.62 1.27 7.76
C TRP A 44 -20.05 0.54 9.05
N ASP A 45 -19.31 0.72 10.13
CA ASP A 45 -19.57 0.09 11.42
C ASP A 45 -20.59 0.86 12.28
N ASP A 46 -20.93 2.09 11.95
CA ASP A 46 -21.95 2.88 12.63
C ASP A 46 -23.28 2.16 12.71
N TYR A 47 -23.63 1.42 11.67
CA TYR A 47 -24.84 0.60 11.61
C TYR A 47 -24.86 -0.50 12.68
N ILE A 48 -23.74 -1.20 12.87
CA ILE A 48 -23.60 -2.24 13.90
C ILE A 48 -23.70 -1.62 15.29
N LEU A 49 -23.04 -0.47 15.49
CA LEU A 49 -23.03 0.26 16.76
C LEU A 49 -24.42 0.79 17.10
N LEU A 50 -25.12 1.40 16.14
CA LEU A 50 -26.47 1.93 16.33
C LEU A 50 -27.44 0.80 16.76
N GLN A 51 -27.42 -0.31 16.05
CA GLN A 51 -28.26 -1.45 16.40
C GLN A 51 -27.95 -1.99 17.79
N TYR A 52 -26.67 -2.04 18.16
CA TYR A 52 -26.26 -2.47 19.50
C TYR A 52 -26.77 -1.52 20.58
N ILE A 53 -26.68 -0.20 20.35
CA ILE A 53 -27.21 0.81 21.29
C ILE A 53 -28.72 0.65 21.45
N VAL A 54 -29.46 0.57 20.32
CA VAL A 54 -30.93 0.38 20.35
C VAL A 54 -31.32 -0.89 21.10
N MET A 55 -30.66 -2.01 20.80
CA MET A 55 -30.93 -3.27 21.50
C MET A 55 -30.59 -3.19 22.99
N SER A 56 -29.52 -2.51 23.35
CA SER A 56 -29.16 -2.29 24.75
C SER A 56 -30.22 -1.45 25.46
N MET A 57 -30.70 -0.37 24.84
CA MET A 57 -31.79 0.44 25.40
C MET A 57 -33.05 -0.38 25.62
N VAL A 58 -33.46 -1.21 24.65
CA VAL A 58 -34.60 -2.13 24.77
C VAL A 58 -34.38 -3.15 25.88
N HIS A 59 -33.16 -3.69 26.04
CA HIS A 59 -32.82 -4.64 27.08
C HIS A 59 -32.99 -4.09 28.51
N PHE A 60 -32.61 -2.82 28.72
CA PHE A 60 -32.71 -2.15 30.00
C PHE A 60 -34.08 -1.51 30.25
N CYS A 61 -34.95 -1.47 29.24
CA CYS A 61 -36.30 -0.91 29.40
C CYS A 61 -37.16 -1.86 30.26
N PRO A 62 -37.83 -1.38 31.30
CA PRO A 62 -38.71 -2.20 32.12
C PRO A 62 -39.82 -2.88 31.29
N GLY A 63 -39.96 -4.17 31.41
CA GLY A 63 -40.96 -4.97 30.69
C GLY A 63 -40.57 -5.44 29.29
N LEU A 64 -39.50 -4.86 28.69
CA LEU A 64 -39.04 -5.24 27.34
C LEU A 64 -37.73 -6.05 27.34
N GLY A 65 -37.10 -6.23 28.50
CA GLY A 65 -35.76 -6.86 28.57
C GLY A 65 -35.72 -8.32 28.11
N PHE A 66 -34.62 -8.71 27.50
CA PHE A 66 -34.37 -10.06 26.95
C PHE A 66 -34.13 -11.12 28.04
N LYS A 67 -34.17 -10.77 29.32
CA LYS A 67 -33.82 -11.65 30.46
C LYS A 67 -34.66 -12.94 30.54
N ASN A 68 -35.89 -12.86 30.05
CA ASN A 68 -36.84 -13.97 30.11
C ASN A 68 -36.97 -14.73 28.79
N PHE A 69 -36.15 -14.43 27.80
CA PHE A 69 -36.22 -15.15 26.53
C PHE A 69 -35.59 -16.55 26.66
N PRO A 70 -36.27 -17.59 26.16
CA PRO A 70 -35.66 -18.91 26.05
C PRO A 70 -34.45 -18.86 25.13
N VAL A 71 -33.51 -19.81 25.30
CA VAL A 71 -32.36 -19.91 24.40
C VAL A 71 -32.82 -20.20 22.97
N PHE A 72 -33.79 -21.06 22.80
CA PHE A 72 -34.34 -21.45 21.50
C PHE A 72 -35.86 -21.69 21.58
N GLU A 73 -36.56 -21.19 20.55
CA GLU A 73 -38.00 -21.42 20.36
C GLU A 73 -38.28 -21.69 18.87
N LYS A 74 -38.68 -22.94 18.56
CA LYS A 74 -38.92 -23.39 17.18
C LYS A 74 -40.02 -22.59 16.47
N LYS A 75 -41.11 -22.27 17.18
CA LYS A 75 -42.21 -21.46 16.66
C LYS A 75 -41.70 -20.10 16.21
N GLY A 76 -40.82 -19.47 16.99
CA GLY A 76 -40.22 -18.16 16.68
C GLY A 76 -39.42 -18.15 15.41
N MET A 77 -38.70 -19.21 15.08
CA MET A 77 -37.93 -19.33 13.87
C MET A 77 -38.82 -19.28 12.60
N TRP A 78 -39.97 -19.95 12.64
CA TRP A 78 -40.94 -19.89 11.53
C TRP A 78 -41.64 -18.53 11.43
N GLN A 79 -42.01 -17.95 12.57
CA GLN A 79 -42.58 -16.62 12.61
C GLN A 79 -41.61 -15.58 12.05
N LEU A 80 -40.34 -15.64 12.45
CA LEU A 80 -39.27 -14.78 11.94
C LEU A 80 -39.14 -14.87 10.41
N LEU A 81 -39.09 -16.11 9.89
CA LEU A 81 -38.99 -16.35 8.45
C LEU A 81 -40.19 -15.74 7.68
N LEU A 82 -41.41 -16.00 8.16
CA LEU A 82 -42.64 -15.50 7.52
C LEU A 82 -42.71 -13.97 7.57
N LEU A 83 -42.34 -13.36 8.70
CA LEU A 83 -42.34 -11.92 8.88
C LEU A 83 -41.22 -11.24 8.04
N HIS A 84 -40.11 -11.93 7.82
CA HIS A 84 -39.07 -11.43 6.95
C HIS A 84 -39.50 -11.50 5.48
N VAL A 85 -39.87 -12.67 4.99
CA VAL A 85 -40.25 -12.93 3.60
C VAL A 85 -41.45 -12.09 3.15
N GLY A 86 -42.42 -11.88 4.02
CA GLY A 86 -43.62 -11.08 3.75
C GLY A 86 -43.41 -9.59 4.02
N PRO A 87 -43.78 -9.14 5.24
CA PRO A 87 -43.83 -7.70 5.51
C PRO A 87 -42.47 -6.98 5.42
N THR A 88 -41.37 -7.60 5.87
CA THR A 88 -40.07 -6.91 5.87
C THR A 88 -39.55 -6.68 4.46
N GLU A 89 -39.52 -7.69 3.62
CA GLU A 89 -39.11 -7.57 2.20
C GLU A 89 -40.03 -6.63 1.42
N TYR A 90 -41.34 -6.70 1.68
CA TYR A 90 -42.33 -5.84 1.03
C TYR A 90 -42.14 -4.36 1.41
N VAL A 91 -42.01 -4.07 2.70
CA VAL A 91 -41.78 -2.69 3.18
C VAL A 91 -40.44 -2.18 2.69
N TYR A 92 -39.40 -3.01 2.72
CA TYR A 92 -38.08 -2.65 2.22
C TYR A 92 -38.16 -2.30 0.73
N TYR A 93 -38.79 -3.11 -0.11
CA TYR A 93 -38.92 -2.85 -1.55
C TYR A 93 -39.51 -1.46 -1.82
N TRP A 94 -40.61 -1.11 -1.14
CA TRP A 94 -41.24 0.20 -1.34
C TRP A 94 -40.44 1.35 -0.73
N LEU A 95 -39.86 1.15 0.44
CA LEU A 95 -38.99 2.13 1.06
C LEU A 95 -37.76 2.43 0.19
N HIS A 96 -37.11 1.38 -0.29
CA HIS A 96 -35.93 1.49 -1.16
C HIS A 96 -36.27 2.17 -2.49
N ARG A 97 -37.37 1.78 -3.11
CA ARG A 97 -37.88 2.44 -4.31
C ARG A 97 -38.25 3.91 -4.07
N LEU A 98 -38.78 4.24 -2.90
CA LEU A 98 -39.07 5.61 -2.49
C LEU A 98 -37.77 6.43 -2.31
N LEU A 99 -36.74 5.84 -1.72
CA LEU A 99 -35.42 6.45 -1.59
C LEU A 99 -34.78 6.75 -2.97
N HIS A 100 -35.14 6.02 -4.00
CA HIS A 100 -34.75 6.31 -5.40
C HIS A 100 -35.57 7.40 -6.07
N HIS A 101 -36.58 7.97 -5.42
CA HIS A 101 -37.27 9.14 -5.92
C HIS A 101 -36.33 10.35 -5.93
N HIS A 102 -36.34 11.16 -7.00
CA HIS A 102 -35.39 12.24 -7.24
C HIS A 102 -35.14 13.18 -6.06
N THR A 103 -36.16 13.46 -5.24
CA THR A 103 -36.05 14.35 -4.07
C THR A 103 -35.32 13.68 -2.90
N LEU A 104 -35.52 12.39 -2.68
CA LEU A 104 -34.92 11.66 -1.56
C LEU A 104 -33.58 11.04 -1.93
N TYR A 105 -33.40 10.67 -3.18
CA TYR A 105 -32.15 10.07 -3.65
C TYR A 105 -30.94 10.96 -3.38
N SER A 106 -31.01 12.22 -3.79
CA SER A 106 -29.90 13.16 -3.61
C SER A 106 -29.60 13.47 -2.14
N ALA A 107 -30.62 13.48 -1.26
CA ALA A 107 -30.46 13.81 0.16
C ALA A 107 -29.99 12.64 1.02
N TYR A 108 -30.40 11.42 0.69
CA TYR A 108 -30.20 10.27 1.56
C TYR A 108 -29.47 9.11 0.86
N HIS A 109 -29.93 8.63 -0.30
CA HIS A 109 -29.51 7.35 -0.86
C HIS A 109 -28.34 7.44 -1.84
N SER A 110 -28.08 8.62 -2.43
CA SER A 110 -26.95 8.83 -3.37
C SER A 110 -25.58 8.55 -2.74
N HIS A 111 -25.46 8.69 -1.43
CA HIS A 111 -24.24 8.38 -0.68
C HIS A 111 -23.90 6.89 -0.79
N HIS A 112 -24.90 6.01 -0.63
CA HIS A 112 -24.76 4.57 -0.81
C HIS A 112 -24.42 4.20 -2.27
N HIS A 113 -25.15 4.75 -3.25
CA HIS A 113 -24.93 4.52 -4.68
C HIS A 113 -23.66 5.17 -5.26
N ALA A 114 -23.02 6.06 -4.54
CA ALA A 114 -21.70 6.55 -4.94
C ALA A 114 -20.64 5.44 -4.99
N SER A 115 -20.92 4.28 -4.39
CA SER A 115 -20.14 3.04 -4.51
C SER A 115 -20.59 2.24 -5.74
N PHE A 116 -20.13 2.65 -6.92
CA PHE A 116 -20.45 1.95 -8.18
C PHE A 116 -19.91 0.51 -8.20
N VAL A 117 -18.73 0.30 -7.66
CA VAL A 117 -18.14 -1.03 -7.41
C VAL A 117 -18.38 -1.37 -5.96
N THR A 118 -19.31 -2.27 -5.70
CA THR A 118 -19.66 -2.65 -4.34
C THR A 118 -18.56 -3.43 -3.64
N GLU A 119 -18.43 -3.23 -2.33
CA GLU A 119 -17.68 -4.06 -1.41
C GLU A 119 -18.62 -4.62 -0.32
N PRO A 120 -18.25 -5.70 0.35
CA PRO A 120 -19.13 -6.29 1.38
C PRO A 120 -19.62 -5.32 2.46
N ILE A 121 -18.85 -4.27 2.74
CA ILE A 121 -19.21 -3.21 3.69
C ILE A 121 -20.12 -2.12 3.09
N THR A 122 -20.19 -2.00 1.77
CA THR A 122 -21.03 -0.99 1.10
C THR A 122 -22.48 -1.07 1.58
N GLY A 123 -22.99 -2.28 1.82
CA GLY A 123 -24.34 -2.51 2.31
C GLY A 123 -24.63 -1.94 3.70
N SER A 124 -23.62 -1.48 4.44
CA SER A 124 -23.76 -0.84 5.75
C SER A 124 -23.45 0.65 5.72
N VAL A 125 -23.19 1.23 4.54
CA VAL A 125 -22.80 2.63 4.37
C VAL A 125 -24.00 3.46 3.94
N HIS A 126 -24.61 4.14 4.91
CA HIS A 126 -25.79 4.98 4.70
C HIS A 126 -25.74 6.24 5.60
N PRO A 127 -26.40 7.34 5.23
CA PRO A 127 -26.64 8.45 6.14
C PRO A 127 -27.45 8.02 7.37
N PHE A 128 -27.26 8.71 8.48
CA PHE A 128 -27.87 8.35 9.77
C PHE A 128 -29.39 8.14 9.71
N MET A 129 -30.13 9.02 9.04
CA MET A 129 -31.59 8.87 8.92
C MET A 129 -32.00 7.62 8.15
N GLU A 130 -31.23 7.23 7.16
CA GLU A 130 -31.46 6.00 6.40
C GLU A 130 -31.19 4.76 7.27
N HIS A 131 -30.14 4.80 8.12
CA HIS A 131 -29.90 3.75 9.12
C HIS A 131 -31.08 3.58 10.07
N ILE A 132 -31.71 4.66 10.51
CA ILE A 132 -32.90 4.58 11.37
C ILE A 132 -34.06 3.93 10.62
N MET A 133 -34.32 4.32 9.37
CA MET A 133 -35.40 3.75 8.58
C MET A 133 -35.20 2.25 8.33
N TYR A 134 -34.00 1.82 8.00
CA TYR A 134 -33.68 0.41 7.86
C TYR A 134 -33.74 -0.34 9.19
N THR A 135 -33.26 0.23 10.28
CA THR A 135 -33.37 -0.38 11.61
C THR A 135 -34.83 -0.59 12.00
N ALA A 136 -35.70 0.36 11.71
CA ALA A 136 -37.16 0.23 11.94
C ALA A 136 -37.75 -0.90 11.09
N ASN A 137 -37.40 -0.99 9.80
CA ASN A 137 -37.85 -2.07 8.93
C ASN A 137 -37.39 -3.45 9.44
N PHE A 138 -36.11 -3.57 9.83
CA PHE A 138 -35.56 -4.84 10.36
C PHE A 138 -36.04 -5.18 11.76
N ALA A 139 -36.61 -4.25 12.49
CA ALA A 139 -37.29 -4.52 13.75
C ALA A 139 -38.65 -5.26 13.55
N ILE A 140 -39.26 -5.20 12.37
CA ILE A 140 -40.57 -5.84 12.09
C ILE A 140 -40.57 -7.34 12.47
N PRO A 141 -39.66 -8.19 11.95
CA PRO A 141 -39.69 -9.62 12.30
C PRO A 141 -39.30 -9.86 13.74
N LEU A 142 -38.42 -9.06 14.33
CA LEU A 142 -38.02 -9.21 15.74
C LEU A 142 -39.15 -8.86 16.68
N LEU A 143 -39.79 -7.71 16.51
CA LEU A 143 -40.92 -7.25 17.32
C LEU A 143 -42.17 -8.12 17.08
N GLY A 144 -42.46 -8.46 15.82
CA GLY A 144 -43.61 -9.32 15.50
C GLY A 144 -43.50 -10.69 16.12
N THR A 145 -42.32 -11.30 16.09
CA THR A 145 -42.07 -12.60 16.75
C THR A 145 -42.21 -12.48 18.28
N TRP A 146 -41.70 -11.38 18.86
CA TRP A 146 -41.87 -11.12 20.28
C TRP A 146 -43.36 -10.96 20.67
N MET A 147 -44.12 -10.16 19.93
CA MET A 147 -45.57 -9.99 20.15
C MET A 147 -46.35 -11.32 20.03
N CYS A 148 -45.89 -12.23 19.20
CA CYS A 148 -46.47 -13.55 19.01
C CYS A 148 -45.94 -14.60 20.00
N ASN A 149 -45.23 -14.20 21.04
CA ASN A 149 -44.64 -15.09 22.04
C ASN A 149 -43.72 -16.18 21.47
N GLY A 150 -42.96 -15.84 20.42
CA GLY A 150 -41.99 -16.75 19.78
C GLY A 150 -40.55 -16.29 19.91
N ALA A 151 -40.29 -15.18 20.63
CA ALA A 151 -38.96 -14.64 20.76
C ALA A 151 -38.00 -15.57 21.52
N SER A 152 -36.77 -15.70 21.03
CA SER A 152 -35.71 -16.46 21.69
C SER A 152 -34.34 -15.82 21.39
N MET A 153 -33.34 -16.11 22.21
CA MET A 153 -31.98 -15.62 22.00
C MET A 153 -31.40 -16.10 20.66
N ALA A 154 -31.60 -17.37 20.33
CA ALA A 154 -31.13 -17.93 19.05
C ALA A 154 -31.74 -17.22 17.85
N MET A 155 -33.02 -16.84 17.91
CA MET A 155 -33.70 -16.10 16.86
C MET A 155 -33.00 -14.77 16.56
N PHE A 156 -32.64 -13.98 17.59
CA PHE A 156 -31.91 -12.70 17.41
C PHE A 156 -30.54 -12.91 16.76
N TYR A 157 -29.79 -13.91 17.24
CA TYR A 157 -28.46 -14.19 16.68
C TYR A 157 -28.56 -14.67 15.23
N VAL A 158 -29.44 -15.59 14.93
CA VAL A 158 -29.64 -16.11 13.58
C VAL A 158 -30.06 -14.98 12.62
N TYR A 159 -30.99 -14.14 13.06
CA TYR A 159 -31.47 -13.05 12.23
C TYR A 159 -30.39 -12.01 11.92
N LEU A 160 -29.70 -11.49 12.94
CA LEU A 160 -28.66 -10.47 12.74
C LEU A 160 -27.48 -11.02 11.92
N MET A 161 -27.01 -12.22 12.24
CA MET A 161 -25.91 -12.84 11.50
C MET A 161 -26.32 -13.23 10.08
N GLY A 162 -27.54 -13.75 9.89
CA GLY A 162 -28.06 -14.08 8.57
C GLY A 162 -28.27 -12.85 7.70
N PHE A 163 -28.76 -11.77 8.29
CA PHE A 163 -28.92 -10.49 7.62
C PHE A 163 -27.57 -9.93 7.14
N ASP A 164 -26.58 -9.82 8.03
CA ASP A 164 -25.25 -9.33 7.68
C ASP A 164 -24.57 -10.23 6.63
N LEU A 165 -24.75 -11.55 6.74
CA LEU A 165 -24.25 -12.52 5.77
C LEU A 165 -24.83 -12.27 4.37
N LEU A 166 -26.15 -12.18 4.25
CA LEU A 166 -26.80 -11.96 2.96
C LEU A 166 -26.46 -10.58 2.38
N ASN A 167 -26.41 -9.56 3.23
CA ASN A 167 -26.02 -8.22 2.83
C ASN A 167 -24.57 -8.17 2.30
N ALA A 168 -23.63 -8.80 3.01
CA ALA A 168 -22.24 -8.91 2.56
C ALA A 168 -22.12 -9.70 1.26
N ILE A 169 -22.87 -10.79 1.09
CA ILE A 169 -22.92 -11.60 -0.13
C ILE A 169 -23.35 -10.73 -1.32
N GLY A 170 -24.47 -10.02 -1.21
CA GLY A 170 -25.00 -9.21 -2.30
C GLY A 170 -24.09 -8.08 -2.76
N HIS A 171 -23.30 -7.53 -1.84
CA HIS A 171 -22.36 -6.44 -2.13
C HIS A 171 -20.96 -6.93 -2.55
N CYS A 172 -20.71 -8.24 -2.67
CA CYS A 172 -19.45 -8.73 -3.23
C CYS A 172 -19.30 -8.37 -4.71
N ASN A 173 -18.12 -7.91 -5.12
CA ASN A 173 -17.81 -7.68 -6.55
C ASN A 173 -17.28 -8.95 -7.24
N PHE A 174 -17.76 -10.09 -6.85
CA PHE A 174 -17.47 -11.38 -7.50
C PHE A 174 -18.63 -12.34 -7.29
N GLU A 175 -18.86 -13.18 -8.29
CA GLU A 175 -19.97 -14.13 -8.27
C GLU A 175 -19.53 -15.48 -7.68
N PHE A 176 -20.29 -15.99 -6.75
CA PHE A 176 -20.04 -17.30 -6.13
C PHE A 176 -21.32 -18.04 -5.73
N VAL A 177 -22.48 -17.41 -5.94
CA VAL A 177 -23.78 -18.05 -5.66
C VAL A 177 -23.98 -19.18 -6.67
N PRO A 178 -24.33 -20.40 -6.22
CA PRO A 178 -24.52 -21.54 -7.11
C PRO A 178 -25.64 -21.32 -8.15
N LYS A 179 -25.47 -21.87 -9.35
CA LYS A 179 -26.46 -21.78 -10.46
C LYS A 179 -27.87 -22.17 -10.05
N PHE A 180 -28.01 -23.07 -9.09
CA PHE A 180 -29.33 -23.46 -8.57
C PHE A 180 -30.10 -22.27 -8.04
N PHE A 181 -29.49 -21.40 -7.23
CA PHE A 181 -30.16 -20.22 -6.69
C PHE A 181 -30.38 -19.13 -7.74
N ALA A 182 -29.48 -19.01 -8.71
CA ALA A 182 -29.56 -17.98 -9.74
C ALA A 182 -30.52 -18.32 -10.90
N LYS A 183 -30.74 -19.59 -11.19
CA LYS A 183 -31.39 -20.05 -12.44
C LYS A 183 -32.60 -20.95 -12.24
N PHE A 184 -32.72 -21.66 -11.10
CA PHE A 184 -33.81 -22.59 -10.92
C PHE A 184 -35.15 -21.85 -10.81
N PRO A 185 -36.15 -22.22 -11.62
CA PRO A 185 -37.48 -21.59 -11.60
C PRO A 185 -38.07 -21.57 -10.17
N GLY A 186 -38.55 -20.41 -9.74
CA GLY A 186 -39.04 -20.19 -8.38
C GLY A 186 -37.93 -19.83 -7.38
N VAL A 187 -36.86 -20.58 -7.30
CA VAL A 187 -35.74 -20.32 -6.35
C VAL A 187 -35.02 -19.00 -6.67
N LYS A 188 -34.84 -18.67 -7.94
CA LYS A 188 -34.21 -17.42 -8.38
C LYS A 188 -34.94 -16.13 -7.93
N TYR A 189 -36.15 -16.26 -7.46
CA TYR A 189 -36.94 -15.15 -6.90
C TYR A 189 -36.84 -15.07 -5.37
N LEU A 190 -36.20 -16.06 -4.72
CA LEU A 190 -36.08 -16.14 -3.26
C LEU A 190 -34.74 -15.64 -2.74
N LEU A 191 -33.73 -15.60 -3.59
CA LEU A 191 -32.38 -15.13 -3.21
C LEU A 191 -31.72 -14.39 -4.37
N TYR A 192 -31.32 -13.18 -4.12
CA TYR A 192 -30.56 -12.39 -5.08
C TYR A 192 -29.10 -12.87 -5.19
N THR A 193 -28.39 -12.41 -6.22
CA THR A 193 -26.96 -12.71 -6.43
C THR A 193 -26.15 -11.44 -6.37
N PRO A 194 -24.81 -11.51 -6.13
CA PRO A 194 -23.93 -10.37 -6.28
C PRO A 194 -24.09 -9.66 -7.62
N SER A 195 -24.20 -10.41 -8.73
CA SER A 195 -24.43 -9.84 -10.06
C SER A 195 -25.74 -9.07 -10.16
N TYR A 196 -26.81 -9.57 -9.52
CA TYR A 196 -28.11 -8.93 -9.45
C TYR A 196 -28.03 -7.56 -8.77
N HIS A 197 -27.41 -7.51 -7.60
CA HIS A 197 -27.28 -6.29 -6.80
C HIS A 197 -26.26 -5.30 -7.39
N SER A 198 -25.20 -5.79 -8.03
CA SER A 198 -24.27 -4.95 -8.78
C SER A 198 -24.92 -4.18 -9.92
N LEU A 199 -25.96 -4.74 -10.56
CA LEU A 199 -26.76 -4.01 -11.55
C LEU A 199 -27.59 -2.89 -10.92
N HIS A 200 -28.12 -3.10 -9.72
CA HIS A 200 -28.78 -2.06 -8.96
C HIS A 200 -27.85 -0.86 -8.73
N HIS A 201 -26.65 -1.07 -8.22
CA HIS A 201 -25.66 -0.01 -8.01
C HIS A 201 -25.21 0.69 -9.30
N SER A 202 -25.13 -0.04 -10.39
CA SER A 202 -24.66 0.53 -11.67
C SER A 202 -25.75 1.18 -12.50
N ARG A 203 -27.02 0.74 -12.41
CA ARG A 203 -28.16 1.25 -13.17
C ARG A 203 -29.16 2.07 -12.35
N VAL A 204 -29.11 1.99 -11.04
CA VAL A 204 -29.84 2.81 -10.06
C VAL A 204 -31.35 2.62 -10.02
N HIS A 205 -32.02 2.36 -11.16
CA HIS A 205 -33.48 2.31 -11.27
C HIS A 205 -34.06 0.90 -11.49
N THR A 206 -33.31 -0.13 -11.09
CA THR A 206 -33.70 -1.55 -11.22
C THR A 206 -33.31 -2.32 -9.97
N ASN A 207 -33.90 -3.50 -9.76
CA ASN A 207 -33.46 -4.48 -8.74
C ASN A 207 -33.48 -3.92 -7.31
N PHE A 208 -34.63 -3.44 -6.85
CA PHE A 208 -34.81 -2.77 -5.55
C PHE A 208 -34.98 -3.72 -4.35
N CYS A 209 -35.05 -5.04 -4.54
CA CYS A 209 -35.27 -5.98 -3.45
C CYS A 209 -34.18 -5.90 -2.37
N LEU A 210 -34.50 -6.31 -1.14
CA LEU A 210 -33.50 -6.54 -0.11
C LEU A 210 -32.68 -7.81 -0.44
N PHE A 211 -33.31 -8.97 -0.33
CA PHE A 211 -32.72 -10.27 -0.65
C PHE A 211 -33.52 -11.08 -1.66
N MET A 212 -34.81 -10.76 -1.84
CA MET A 212 -35.75 -11.56 -2.62
C MET A 212 -36.23 -10.86 -3.90
N PRO A 213 -35.73 -11.24 -5.09
CA PRO A 213 -36.13 -10.66 -6.36
C PRO A 213 -37.62 -10.79 -6.73
N ILE A 214 -38.41 -11.53 -5.94
CA ILE A 214 -39.84 -11.75 -6.19
C ILE A 214 -40.64 -10.45 -6.30
N TYR A 215 -40.28 -9.43 -5.49
CA TYR A 215 -40.97 -8.14 -5.52
C TYR A 215 -40.60 -7.32 -6.77
N ASP A 216 -39.33 -7.39 -7.20
CA ASP A 216 -38.90 -6.79 -8.47
C ASP A 216 -39.60 -7.44 -9.66
N TYR A 217 -39.74 -8.78 -9.63
CA TYR A 217 -40.49 -9.50 -10.65
C TYR A 217 -41.95 -9.09 -10.68
N ALA A 218 -42.60 -9.08 -9.51
CA ALA A 218 -44.04 -8.76 -9.38
C ALA A 218 -44.37 -7.33 -9.82
N TYR A 219 -43.48 -6.37 -9.55
CA TYR A 219 -43.68 -4.96 -9.89
C TYR A 219 -42.93 -4.50 -11.15
N GLY A 220 -42.31 -5.43 -11.89
CA GLY A 220 -41.67 -5.16 -13.18
C GLY A 220 -40.41 -4.31 -13.11
N THR A 221 -39.70 -4.30 -11.96
CA THR A 221 -38.44 -3.56 -11.75
C THR A 221 -37.21 -4.43 -11.87
N MET A 222 -37.38 -5.72 -12.13
CA MET A 222 -36.27 -6.66 -12.34
C MET A 222 -35.57 -6.37 -13.67
N ASP A 223 -34.25 -6.17 -13.64
CA ASP A 223 -33.44 -5.99 -14.84
C ASP A 223 -33.29 -7.32 -15.59
N LYS A 224 -33.70 -7.32 -16.88
CA LYS A 224 -33.65 -8.51 -17.73
C LYS A 224 -32.24 -9.02 -18.02
N SER A 225 -31.21 -8.19 -17.87
CA SER A 225 -29.81 -8.58 -18.06
C SER A 225 -29.15 -9.19 -16.80
N SER A 226 -29.89 -9.32 -15.68
CA SER A 226 -29.36 -9.86 -14.44
C SER A 226 -28.80 -11.28 -14.62
N GLU A 227 -29.54 -12.13 -15.33
CA GLU A 227 -29.09 -13.51 -15.60
C GLU A 227 -27.90 -13.56 -16.57
N GLU A 228 -27.86 -12.67 -17.56
CA GLU A 228 -26.75 -12.56 -18.51
C GLU A 228 -25.46 -12.10 -17.80
N LEU A 229 -25.56 -11.12 -16.90
CA LEU A 229 -24.41 -10.66 -16.11
C LEU A 229 -23.90 -11.77 -15.19
N TYR A 230 -24.80 -12.52 -14.55
CA TYR A 230 -24.45 -13.69 -13.75
C TYR A 230 -23.64 -14.71 -14.57
N ASP A 231 -24.14 -15.07 -15.78
CA ASP A 231 -23.44 -16.02 -16.65
C ASP A 231 -22.07 -15.50 -17.06
N LYS A 232 -21.98 -14.24 -17.49
CA LYS A 232 -20.71 -13.61 -17.83
C LYS A 232 -19.73 -13.60 -16.67
N ALA A 233 -20.21 -13.36 -15.44
CA ALA A 233 -19.36 -13.35 -14.25
C ALA A 233 -18.84 -14.77 -13.95
N ILE A 234 -19.69 -15.78 -13.93
CA ILE A 234 -19.29 -17.18 -13.70
C ILE A 234 -18.33 -17.70 -14.78
N GLU A 235 -18.51 -17.30 -16.03
CA GLU A 235 -17.64 -17.66 -17.14
C GLU A 235 -16.33 -16.85 -17.19
N GLY A 236 -16.18 -15.85 -16.31
CA GLY A 236 -15.03 -14.96 -16.30
C GLY A 236 -14.98 -13.95 -17.46
N LYS A 237 -16.12 -13.70 -18.09
CA LYS A 237 -16.26 -12.77 -19.24
C LYS A 237 -16.74 -11.38 -18.82
N ALA A 238 -17.28 -11.22 -17.62
CA ALA A 238 -17.77 -9.94 -17.13
C ALA A 238 -16.64 -8.92 -16.89
N SER A 239 -15.49 -9.41 -16.48
CA SER A 239 -14.27 -8.61 -16.26
C SER A 239 -13.10 -9.27 -16.98
N PRO A 240 -12.92 -9.02 -18.28
CA PRO A 240 -11.86 -9.66 -19.06
C PRO A 240 -10.48 -9.29 -18.52
N LYS A 241 -9.60 -10.27 -18.48
CA LYS A 241 -8.22 -10.08 -18.05
C LYS A 241 -7.49 -9.23 -19.06
N THR A 242 -6.96 -8.11 -18.60
CA THR A 242 -6.02 -7.30 -19.39
C THR A 242 -4.60 -7.64 -18.96
N THR A 243 -3.69 -7.72 -19.92
CA THR A 243 -2.26 -7.83 -19.61
C THR A 243 -1.81 -6.52 -18.99
N PRO A 244 -1.18 -6.51 -17.80
CA PRO A 244 -0.63 -5.29 -17.26
C PRO A 244 0.64 -4.88 -18.03
N ASP A 245 0.84 -3.58 -18.19
CA ASP A 245 2.09 -3.03 -18.72
C ASP A 245 3.21 -3.09 -17.68
N VAL A 246 2.83 -2.81 -16.43
CA VAL A 246 3.75 -2.77 -15.29
C VAL A 246 3.22 -3.63 -14.14
N VAL A 247 4.08 -4.41 -13.55
CA VAL A 247 3.82 -5.17 -12.32
C VAL A 247 4.73 -4.65 -11.21
N PHE A 248 4.16 -4.28 -10.08
CA PHE A 248 4.92 -4.02 -8.85
C PHE A 248 4.89 -5.25 -7.96
N MET A 249 6.05 -5.74 -7.56
CA MET A 249 6.13 -6.81 -6.58
C MET A 249 6.24 -6.26 -5.17
N ALA A 250 5.25 -6.55 -4.35
CA ALA A 250 5.22 -6.29 -2.91
C ALA A 250 5.36 -7.59 -2.10
N HIS A 251 5.31 -7.50 -0.79
CA HIS A 251 5.21 -8.63 0.14
C HIS A 251 4.35 -8.23 1.34
N GLY A 252 3.93 -9.16 2.18
CA GLY A 252 3.28 -8.85 3.44
C GLY A 252 4.23 -8.10 4.37
N THR A 253 3.94 -6.85 4.69
CA THR A 253 4.81 -6.02 5.55
C THR A 253 4.76 -6.51 6.98
N GLU A 254 3.55 -6.80 7.47
CA GLU A 254 3.30 -7.36 8.80
C GLU A 254 2.31 -8.52 8.76
N LEU A 255 2.31 -9.32 9.82
CA LEU A 255 1.39 -10.47 9.96
C LEU A 255 -0.08 -10.04 9.84
N LEU A 256 -0.42 -8.87 10.37
CA LEU A 256 -1.79 -8.35 10.35
C LEU A 256 -2.24 -7.81 8.99
N SER A 257 -1.32 -7.60 8.04
CA SER A 257 -1.65 -7.13 6.70
C SER A 257 -2.61 -8.08 5.96
N MET A 258 -2.59 -9.37 6.30
CA MET A 258 -3.52 -10.35 5.74
C MET A 258 -4.99 -10.11 6.11
N PHE A 259 -5.26 -9.43 7.21
CA PHE A 259 -6.62 -9.12 7.63
C PHE A 259 -7.19 -7.85 7.00
N HIS A 260 -6.42 -7.13 6.20
CA HIS A 260 -6.80 -5.84 5.59
C HIS A 260 -7.35 -4.83 6.61
N LEU A 261 -6.89 -4.91 7.86
CA LEU A 261 -7.37 -4.09 8.97
C LEU A 261 -7.41 -2.58 8.68
N PRO A 262 -6.47 -2.01 7.92
CA PRO A 262 -6.54 -0.60 7.56
C PRO A 262 -7.78 -0.20 6.76
N PHE A 263 -8.40 -1.15 6.07
CA PHE A 263 -9.65 -0.93 5.35
C PHE A 263 -10.88 -1.17 6.22
N ALA A 264 -10.75 -2.03 7.24
CA ALA A 264 -11.82 -2.36 8.16
C ALA A 264 -11.95 -1.36 9.32
N PHE A 265 -10.83 -0.87 9.84
CA PHE A 265 -10.79 0.00 11.02
C PHE A 265 -10.01 1.28 10.69
N ARG A 266 -10.60 2.16 9.90
CA ARG A 266 -9.95 3.37 9.44
C ARG A 266 -9.59 4.36 10.53
N SER A 267 -10.35 4.43 11.60
CA SER A 267 -9.99 5.18 12.81
C SER A 267 -8.63 4.76 13.38
N PHE A 268 -8.22 3.52 13.14
CA PHE A 268 -6.90 2.98 13.48
C PHE A 268 -5.89 3.09 12.32
N SER A 269 -6.34 3.26 11.09
CA SER A 269 -5.50 3.29 9.88
C SER A 269 -4.98 4.67 9.51
N SER A 270 -5.41 5.73 10.18
CA SER A 270 -4.82 7.07 10.06
C SER A 270 -3.38 7.14 10.58
N ARG A 271 -2.93 6.10 11.28
CA ARG A 271 -1.54 5.93 11.71
C ARG A 271 -0.88 4.83 10.90
N PRO A 272 0.43 4.93 10.61
CA PRO A 272 1.17 3.85 9.99
C PRO A 272 0.93 2.55 10.75
N PHE A 273 0.57 1.49 10.04
CA PHE A 273 0.18 0.19 10.61
C PHE A 273 1.27 -0.45 11.48
N THR A 274 2.51 -0.04 11.26
CA THR A 274 3.71 -0.44 11.99
C THR A 274 3.83 0.21 13.36
N THR A 275 3.07 1.26 13.64
CA THR A 275 3.20 2.00 14.89
C THR A 275 2.20 1.49 15.91
N ASP A 276 2.68 0.62 16.78
CA ASP A 276 2.47 0.66 18.23
C ASP A 276 1.12 0.35 18.85
N SER A 277 0.12 -0.14 18.12
CA SER A 277 -1.01 -0.71 18.82
C SER A 277 -0.64 -2.11 19.33
N TRP A 278 -0.13 -2.19 20.55
CA TRP A 278 0.16 -3.46 21.23
C TRP A 278 -1.05 -4.40 21.23
N MET A 279 -2.27 -3.87 21.25
CA MET A 279 -3.52 -4.64 21.16
C MET A 279 -3.64 -5.41 19.85
N LEU A 280 -3.23 -4.84 18.73
CA LEU A 280 -3.21 -5.55 17.45
C LEU A 280 -2.17 -6.67 17.41
N LYS A 281 -1.06 -6.52 18.14
CA LYS A 281 -0.04 -7.58 18.26
C LYS A 281 -0.58 -8.83 18.95
N MET A 282 -1.60 -8.71 19.78
CA MET A 282 -2.30 -9.86 20.40
C MET A 282 -3.02 -10.74 19.35
N LEU A 283 -3.31 -10.20 18.16
CA LEU A 283 -3.91 -10.98 17.06
C LEU A 283 -2.88 -11.81 16.27
N TRP A 284 -1.57 -11.62 16.49
CA TRP A 284 -0.54 -12.37 15.78
C TRP A 284 -0.70 -13.90 15.84
N PRO A 285 -1.08 -14.52 16.97
CA PRO A 285 -1.30 -15.96 16.99
C PRO A 285 -2.33 -16.46 15.97
N LEU A 286 -3.34 -15.64 15.66
CA LEU A 286 -4.36 -15.96 14.67
C LEU A 286 -3.80 -15.99 13.23
N THR A 287 -2.66 -15.35 12.99
CA THR A 287 -2.01 -15.31 11.67
C THR A 287 -1.10 -16.52 11.43
N LEU A 288 -0.66 -17.22 12.49
CA LEU A 288 0.28 -18.34 12.38
C LEU A 288 -0.21 -19.48 11.48
N PRO A 289 -1.49 -19.91 11.54
CA PRO A 289 -2.01 -20.91 10.61
C PRO A 289 -1.89 -20.49 9.14
N ALA A 290 -2.14 -19.21 8.84
CA ALA A 290 -2.01 -18.69 7.48
C ALA A 290 -0.54 -18.59 7.04
N VAL A 291 0.37 -18.20 7.95
CA VAL A 291 1.82 -18.24 7.70
C VAL A 291 2.24 -19.67 7.35
N ALA A 292 1.82 -20.65 8.14
CA ALA A 292 2.13 -22.05 7.90
C ALA A 292 1.54 -22.53 6.57
N ALA A 293 0.27 -22.20 6.29
CA ALA A 293 -0.38 -22.58 5.04
C ALA A 293 0.37 -22.00 3.82
N LEU A 294 0.67 -20.70 3.80
CA LEU A 294 1.41 -20.08 2.70
C LEU A 294 2.86 -20.55 2.58
N ARG A 295 3.43 -21.10 3.67
CA ARG A 295 4.79 -21.64 3.66
C ARG A 295 4.85 -23.08 3.15
N PHE A 296 3.90 -23.92 3.54
CA PHE A 296 3.95 -25.36 3.33
C PHE A 296 3.04 -25.85 2.21
N LEU A 297 1.99 -25.11 1.84
CA LEU A 297 1.15 -25.50 0.70
C LEU A 297 1.96 -25.41 -0.60
N PRO A 298 2.02 -26.51 -1.38
CA PRO A 298 2.70 -26.51 -2.66
C PRO A 298 1.96 -25.62 -3.67
N GLY A 299 2.70 -24.94 -4.53
CA GLY A 299 2.14 -24.17 -5.64
C GLY A 299 1.59 -22.78 -5.30
N VAL A 300 1.76 -22.29 -4.07
CA VAL A 300 1.37 -20.91 -3.72
C VAL A 300 2.25 -19.93 -4.48
N LYS A 301 1.62 -19.18 -5.41
CA LYS A 301 2.25 -18.21 -6.29
C LYS A 301 2.06 -16.78 -5.76
N ALA A 302 2.81 -15.84 -6.32
CA ALA A 302 2.47 -14.43 -6.18
C ALA A 302 1.05 -14.18 -6.71
N PHE A 303 0.31 -13.32 -6.02
CA PHE A 303 -1.08 -13.04 -6.36
C PHE A 303 -1.29 -11.54 -6.52
N VAL A 304 -2.25 -11.17 -7.37
CA VAL A 304 -2.64 -9.78 -7.59
C VAL A 304 -3.36 -9.26 -6.35
N SER A 305 -2.86 -8.18 -5.76
CA SER A 305 -3.51 -7.48 -4.65
C SER A 305 -4.30 -6.27 -5.13
N ASP A 306 -3.78 -5.55 -6.11
CA ASP A 306 -4.37 -4.32 -6.61
C ASP A 306 -4.17 -4.15 -8.10
N LYS A 307 -5.12 -3.45 -8.73
CA LYS A 307 -5.06 -3.02 -10.12
C LYS A 307 -5.21 -1.51 -10.19
N HIS A 308 -4.32 -0.88 -10.93
CA HIS A 308 -4.28 0.56 -11.10
C HIS A 308 -4.22 0.90 -12.58
N ARG A 309 -4.64 2.11 -12.90
CA ARG A 309 -4.48 2.65 -14.25
C ARG A 309 -3.82 4.03 -14.17
N LEU A 310 -2.77 4.22 -14.96
CA LEU A 310 -2.11 5.51 -15.11
C LEU A 310 -2.06 5.85 -16.60
N LYS A 311 -2.78 6.88 -17.03
CA LYS A 311 -3.00 7.16 -18.45
C LYS A 311 -3.55 5.91 -19.17
N ASN A 312 -2.78 5.40 -20.13
CA ASN A 312 -3.10 4.20 -20.91
C ASN A 312 -2.38 2.94 -20.43
N MET A 313 -1.65 3.01 -19.29
CA MET A 313 -0.96 1.85 -18.73
C MET A 313 -1.82 1.17 -17.68
N ASN A 314 -1.91 -0.14 -17.79
CA ASN A 314 -2.47 -1.01 -16.77
C ASN A 314 -1.34 -1.45 -15.83
N ILE A 315 -1.56 -1.29 -14.54
CA ILE A 315 -0.57 -1.59 -13.51
C ILE A 315 -1.19 -2.58 -12.54
N GLU A 316 -0.45 -3.62 -12.18
CA GLU A 316 -0.84 -4.56 -11.14
C GLU A 316 0.18 -4.58 -10.02
N THR A 317 -0.27 -4.69 -8.78
CA THR A 317 0.56 -5.01 -7.63
C THR A 317 0.44 -6.49 -7.32
N TRP A 318 1.56 -7.20 -7.40
CA TRP A 318 1.62 -8.63 -7.07
C TRP A 318 2.32 -8.82 -5.73
N VAL A 319 1.70 -9.57 -4.84
CA VAL A 319 2.25 -9.85 -3.52
C VAL A 319 2.95 -11.21 -3.52
N THR A 320 4.24 -11.20 -3.21
CA THR A 320 4.98 -12.42 -2.87
C THR A 320 4.40 -12.97 -1.55
N PRO A 321 3.92 -14.22 -1.51
CA PRO A 321 3.30 -14.79 -0.32
C PRO A 321 4.35 -15.14 0.74
N ALA A 322 4.93 -14.10 1.32
CA ALA A 322 5.89 -14.10 2.42
C ALA A 322 5.76 -12.80 3.21
N TRP A 323 6.07 -12.84 4.49
CA TRP A 323 6.07 -11.65 5.35
C TRP A 323 7.46 -11.09 5.54
N GLY A 324 7.55 -9.80 5.85
CA GLY A 324 8.81 -9.06 5.96
C GLY A 324 9.85 -9.74 6.85
N PHE A 325 9.46 -10.34 7.97
CA PHE A 325 10.40 -11.03 8.86
C PHE A 325 11.09 -12.24 8.21
N GLN A 326 10.42 -12.95 7.29
CA GLN A 326 10.96 -14.12 6.60
C GLN A 326 12.14 -13.75 5.68
N PHE A 327 12.19 -12.53 5.16
CA PHE A 327 13.27 -12.03 4.31
C PHE A 327 14.61 -11.84 5.05
N PHE A 328 14.61 -11.99 6.37
CA PHE A 328 15.82 -11.95 7.21
C PHE A 328 16.26 -13.33 7.69
N ILE A 329 15.47 -14.37 7.38
CA ILE A 329 15.76 -15.76 7.78
C ILE A 329 16.41 -16.49 6.60
N ARG A 330 17.70 -16.84 6.74
CA ARG A 330 18.48 -17.46 5.64
C ARG A 330 17.85 -18.74 5.09
N SER A 331 17.24 -19.57 5.94
CA SER A 331 16.55 -20.80 5.50
C SER A 331 15.34 -20.55 4.60
N GLU A 332 14.74 -19.34 4.64
CA GLU A 332 13.62 -18.94 3.80
C GLU A 332 14.04 -18.41 2.42
N PHE A 333 15.32 -18.02 2.25
CA PHE A 333 15.82 -17.38 1.03
C PHE A 333 15.53 -18.17 -0.24
N LYS A 334 15.83 -19.47 -0.22
CA LYS A 334 15.57 -20.36 -1.37
C LYS A 334 14.08 -20.39 -1.73
N HIS A 335 13.24 -20.44 -0.72
CA HIS A 335 11.79 -20.53 -0.88
C HIS A 335 11.19 -19.21 -1.40
N ILE A 336 11.62 -18.08 -0.85
CA ILE A 336 11.19 -16.75 -1.29
C ILE A 336 11.68 -16.47 -2.71
N ASN A 337 12.94 -16.76 -3.01
CA ASN A 337 13.49 -16.58 -4.36
C ASN A 337 12.75 -17.42 -5.40
N ALA A 338 12.34 -18.64 -5.08
CA ALA A 338 11.56 -19.47 -6.00
C ALA A 338 10.18 -18.83 -6.32
N LYS A 339 9.55 -18.16 -5.33
CA LYS A 339 8.27 -17.45 -5.54
C LYS A 339 8.46 -16.19 -6.41
N ILE A 340 9.52 -15.41 -6.15
CA ILE A 340 9.85 -14.22 -6.96
C ILE A 340 10.21 -14.63 -8.38
N GLU A 341 11.06 -15.64 -8.55
CA GLU A 341 11.45 -16.18 -9.85
C GLU A 341 10.23 -16.61 -10.67
N ARG A 342 9.33 -17.35 -10.05
CA ARG A 342 8.07 -17.75 -10.68
C ARG A 342 7.22 -16.57 -11.13
N ALA A 343 7.12 -15.54 -10.30
CA ALA A 343 6.38 -14.34 -10.65
C ALA A 343 7.01 -13.59 -11.85
N ILE A 344 8.35 -13.55 -11.93
CA ILE A 344 9.06 -12.94 -13.06
C ILE A 344 8.77 -13.72 -14.36
N LEU A 345 8.80 -15.05 -14.31
CA LEU A 345 8.50 -15.89 -15.46
C LEU A 345 7.02 -15.79 -15.87
N ASP A 346 6.10 -15.84 -14.90
CA ASP A 346 4.66 -15.65 -15.15
C ASP A 346 4.37 -14.26 -15.76
N ALA A 347 5.12 -13.23 -15.40
CA ALA A 347 5.02 -11.90 -16.00
C ALA A 347 5.52 -11.88 -17.45
N ASP A 348 6.66 -12.51 -17.72
CA ASP A 348 7.23 -12.58 -19.07
C ASP A 348 6.31 -13.37 -20.03
N GLU A 349 5.75 -14.49 -19.56
CA GLU A 349 4.78 -15.30 -20.31
C GLU A 349 3.50 -14.50 -20.64
N ARG A 350 3.06 -13.62 -19.74
CA ARG A 350 1.90 -12.73 -19.96
C ARG A 350 2.21 -11.53 -20.85
N GLY A 351 3.47 -11.27 -21.19
CA GLY A 351 3.88 -10.13 -22.00
C GLY A 351 3.93 -8.81 -21.22
N VAL A 352 4.12 -8.86 -19.90
CA VAL A 352 4.35 -7.68 -19.06
C VAL A 352 5.62 -6.97 -19.53
N ARG A 353 5.56 -5.65 -19.69
CA ARG A 353 6.71 -4.86 -20.15
C ARG A 353 7.77 -4.65 -19.08
N VAL A 354 7.34 -4.30 -17.87
CA VAL A 354 8.22 -4.01 -16.73
C VAL A 354 7.71 -4.67 -15.46
N LEU A 355 8.61 -5.36 -14.76
CA LEU A 355 8.36 -5.88 -13.43
C LEU A 355 9.28 -5.18 -12.42
N GLY A 356 8.68 -4.36 -11.56
CA GLY A 356 9.36 -3.66 -10.49
C GLY A 356 9.49 -4.51 -9.24
N LEU A 357 10.71 -4.78 -8.79
CA LEU A 357 10.99 -5.44 -7.51
C LEU A 357 10.84 -4.43 -6.38
N GLY A 358 9.70 -4.46 -5.69
CA GLY A 358 9.42 -3.57 -4.55
C GLY A 358 9.90 -4.11 -3.22
N ALA A 359 10.04 -3.23 -2.25
CA ALA A 359 10.35 -3.52 -0.86
C ALA A 359 11.51 -4.53 -0.69
N LEU A 360 11.34 -5.59 0.10
CA LEU A 360 12.37 -6.59 0.36
C LEU A 360 12.59 -7.59 -0.78
N ASN A 361 11.72 -7.62 -1.80
CA ASN A 361 11.91 -8.50 -2.97
C ASN A 361 13.21 -8.20 -3.73
N LYS A 362 13.79 -7.02 -3.55
CA LYS A 362 15.09 -6.60 -4.12
C LYS A 362 16.25 -6.63 -3.12
N ASN A 363 16.11 -7.35 -2.00
CA ASN A 363 17.16 -7.42 -0.98
C ASN A 363 18.44 -8.02 -1.56
N GLU A 364 19.56 -7.34 -1.33
CA GLU A 364 20.87 -7.72 -1.88
C GLU A 364 21.34 -9.07 -1.37
N ALA A 365 21.19 -9.34 -0.05
CA ALA A 365 21.57 -10.61 0.55
C ALA A 365 20.71 -11.78 0.04
N LEU A 366 19.47 -11.50 -0.41
CA LEU A 366 18.52 -12.49 -0.89
C LEU A 366 18.80 -12.91 -2.34
N ASN A 367 18.99 -11.93 -3.24
CA ASN A 367 19.06 -12.18 -4.68
C ASN A 367 19.92 -11.17 -5.47
N GLY A 368 20.84 -10.49 -4.79
CA GLY A 368 21.69 -9.49 -5.45
C GLY A 368 20.89 -8.35 -6.07
N GLY A 369 19.72 -7.99 -5.49
CA GLY A 369 18.83 -6.97 -6.02
C GLY A 369 18.22 -7.30 -7.36
N GLY A 370 17.86 -8.56 -7.55
CA GLY A 370 17.28 -9.08 -8.77
C GLY A 370 18.28 -9.57 -9.82
N ALA A 371 19.58 -9.27 -9.65
CA ALA A 371 20.62 -9.72 -10.61
C ALA A 371 20.63 -11.25 -10.77
N PHE A 372 20.44 -11.99 -9.68
CA PHE A 372 20.35 -13.43 -9.69
C PHE A 372 19.33 -13.97 -10.72
N PHE A 373 18.15 -13.37 -10.78
CA PHE A 373 17.10 -13.83 -11.70
C PHE A 373 17.40 -13.51 -13.16
N VAL A 374 17.90 -12.29 -13.41
CA VAL A 374 18.24 -11.85 -14.78
C VAL A 374 19.39 -12.69 -15.33
N GLN A 375 20.45 -12.92 -14.56
CA GLN A 375 21.55 -13.78 -14.98
C GLN A 375 21.12 -15.23 -15.26
N LYS A 376 20.26 -15.77 -14.37
CA LYS A 376 19.75 -17.15 -14.52
C LYS A 376 18.85 -17.32 -15.74
N HIS A 377 18.09 -16.29 -16.11
CA HIS A 377 17.08 -16.35 -17.16
C HIS A 377 17.34 -15.41 -18.34
N GLU A 378 18.57 -14.95 -18.53
CA GLU A 378 18.95 -13.96 -19.55
C GLU A 378 18.41 -14.30 -20.95
N LYS A 379 18.45 -15.59 -21.33
CA LYS A 379 17.97 -16.07 -22.64
C LYS A 379 16.46 -16.25 -22.71
N ASN A 380 15.78 -16.33 -21.58
CA ASN A 380 14.36 -16.68 -21.50
C ASN A 380 13.46 -15.44 -21.31
N LEU A 381 13.99 -14.36 -20.72
CA LEU A 381 13.25 -13.11 -20.51
C LEU A 381 13.19 -12.28 -21.79
N LYS A 382 12.12 -12.49 -22.56
CA LYS A 382 11.93 -11.85 -23.88
C LYS A 382 11.19 -10.54 -23.78
N ASN A 383 10.15 -10.50 -22.97
CA ASN A 383 9.19 -9.39 -22.89
C ASN A 383 9.47 -8.48 -21.68
N THR A 384 9.69 -9.06 -20.51
CA THR A 384 9.72 -8.36 -19.24
C THR A 384 11.11 -7.83 -18.89
N LYS A 385 11.17 -6.55 -18.54
CA LYS A 385 12.37 -5.93 -17.93
C LYS A 385 12.20 -5.90 -16.42
N VAL A 386 13.18 -6.46 -15.70
CA VAL A 386 13.20 -6.47 -14.22
C VAL A 386 13.90 -5.22 -13.74
N VAL A 387 13.24 -4.47 -12.85
CA VAL A 387 13.67 -3.14 -12.40
C VAL A 387 13.57 -3.05 -10.88
N HIS A 388 14.58 -2.54 -10.20
CA HIS A 388 14.52 -2.30 -8.75
C HIS A 388 14.21 -0.82 -8.40
N GLY A 389 14.35 0.12 -9.35
CA GLY A 389 14.03 1.54 -9.22
C GLY A 389 14.86 2.32 -8.20
N ASN A 390 15.98 1.76 -7.73
CA ASN A 390 16.84 2.43 -6.76
C ASN A 390 17.58 3.63 -7.38
N THR A 391 17.85 3.60 -8.67
CA THR A 391 18.50 4.70 -9.39
C THR A 391 17.69 5.98 -9.27
N LEU A 392 16.38 5.91 -9.51
CA LEU A 392 15.51 7.06 -9.34
C LEU A 392 15.39 7.51 -7.89
N THR A 393 15.42 6.55 -6.94
CA THR A 393 15.44 6.88 -5.51
C THR A 393 16.69 7.66 -5.13
N ALA A 394 17.87 7.23 -5.62
CA ALA A 394 19.13 7.96 -5.41
C ALA A 394 19.06 9.37 -6.00
N ALA A 395 18.58 9.49 -7.23
CA ALA A 395 18.44 10.77 -7.90
C ALA A 395 17.52 11.73 -7.13
N ALA A 396 16.39 11.25 -6.65
CA ALA A 396 15.43 12.07 -5.87
C ALA A 396 16.01 12.54 -4.52
N ILE A 397 16.85 11.75 -3.87
CA ILE A 397 17.54 12.18 -2.64
C ILE A 397 18.58 13.25 -2.96
N ILE A 398 19.38 13.02 -3.97
CA ILE A 398 20.47 13.92 -4.38
C ILE A 398 19.92 15.26 -4.84
N ASP A 399 18.80 15.28 -5.52
CA ASP A 399 18.10 16.49 -5.96
C ASP A 399 17.67 17.39 -4.77
N LYS A 400 17.32 16.79 -3.64
CA LYS A 400 16.96 17.52 -2.40
C LYS A 400 18.16 18.07 -1.64
N ILE A 401 19.38 17.62 -1.96
CA ILE A 401 20.60 18.14 -1.34
C ILE A 401 21.01 19.41 -2.07
N PRO A 402 21.10 20.58 -1.39
CA PRO A 402 21.47 21.83 -2.02
C PRO A 402 22.80 21.75 -2.79
N GLU A 403 22.89 22.45 -3.91
CA GLU A 403 24.09 22.38 -4.79
C GLU A 403 25.38 22.91 -4.15
N ASN A 404 25.24 23.84 -3.21
CA ASN A 404 26.37 24.44 -2.50
C ASN A 404 26.95 23.56 -1.38
N VAL A 405 26.33 22.40 -1.12
CA VAL A 405 26.80 21.45 -0.09
C VAL A 405 28.13 20.85 -0.51
N LYS A 406 29.17 21.04 0.33
CA LYS A 406 30.51 20.51 0.09
C LYS A 406 30.81 19.21 0.83
N GLU A 407 29.93 18.83 1.75
CA GLU A 407 30.12 17.65 2.59
C GLU A 407 28.79 17.05 3.04
N ILE A 408 28.71 15.73 3.03
CA ILE A 408 27.59 14.95 3.60
C ILE A 408 28.12 13.87 4.55
N PHE A 409 27.34 13.57 5.59
CA PHE A 409 27.52 12.40 6.44
C PHE A 409 26.49 11.34 6.05
N LEU A 410 26.96 10.18 5.57
CA LEU A 410 26.14 9.15 4.97
C LEU A 410 26.13 7.88 5.83
N THR A 411 24.98 7.57 6.44
CA THR A 411 24.75 6.29 7.14
C THR A 411 24.16 5.25 6.18
N GLY A 412 24.41 3.96 6.44
CA GLY A 412 24.04 2.92 5.48
C GLY A 412 24.80 3.03 4.15
N ALA A 413 26.00 3.62 4.21
CA ALA A 413 26.83 4.00 3.06
C ALA A 413 27.20 2.82 2.15
N THR A 414 27.29 1.60 2.69
CA THR A 414 27.64 0.39 1.94
C THR A 414 26.41 -0.37 1.39
N SER A 415 25.19 0.14 1.60
CA SER A 415 24.01 -0.35 0.91
C SER A 415 24.03 0.08 -0.56
N LYS A 416 23.27 -0.57 -1.42
CA LYS A 416 23.16 -0.18 -2.84
C LYS A 416 22.89 1.30 -3.04
N LEU A 417 21.89 1.79 -2.34
CA LEU A 417 21.45 3.18 -2.46
C LEU A 417 22.50 4.13 -1.86
N GLY A 418 23.05 3.78 -0.69
CA GLY A 418 24.14 4.55 -0.08
C GLY A 418 25.37 4.62 -0.98
N ARG A 419 25.76 3.50 -1.59
CA ARG A 419 26.86 3.44 -2.56
C ARG A 419 26.60 4.35 -3.76
N ALA A 420 25.43 4.27 -4.37
CA ALA A 420 25.08 5.14 -5.51
C ALA A 420 25.12 6.62 -5.15
N ILE A 421 24.59 6.99 -3.98
CA ILE A 421 24.62 8.35 -3.47
C ILE A 421 26.07 8.81 -3.24
N ALA A 422 26.90 7.97 -2.60
CA ALA A 422 28.29 8.29 -2.33
C ALA A 422 29.07 8.57 -3.62
N LEU A 423 28.97 7.67 -4.60
CA LEU A 423 29.66 7.80 -5.89
C LEU A 423 29.18 9.03 -6.68
N TYR A 424 27.85 9.28 -6.72
CA TYR A 424 27.30 10.43 -7.43
C TYR A 424 27.70 11.76 -6.77
N MET A 425 27.60 11.87 -5.44
CA MET A 425 28.00 13.05 -4.70
C MET A 425 29.48 13.38 -4.91
N ALA A 426 30.34 12.37 -4.88
CA ALA A 426 31.75 12.55 -5.15
C ALA A 426 32.02 12.96 -6.61
N THR A 427 31.46 12.23 -7.59
CA THR A 427 31.83 12.39 -9.01
C THR A 427 31.13 13.53 -9.71
N LYS A 428 29.89 13.81 -9.39
CA LYS A 428 29.06 14.82 -10.09
C LYS A 428 28.91 16.13 -9.30
N LYS A 429 28.83 16.04 -7.98
CA LYS A 429 28.67 17.23 -7.12
C LYS A 429 30.01 17.70 -6.52
N ASN A 430 31.11 16.97 -6.73
CA ASN A 430 32.43 17.25 -6.15
C ASN A 430 32.35 17.48 -4.62
N CYS A 431 31.57 16.62 -3.95
CA CYS A 431 31.20 16.71 -2.56
C CYS A 431 31.95 15.64 -1.74
N ARG A 432 32.46 16.01 -0.58
CA ARG A 432 33.06 15.06 0.38
C ARG A 432 31.96 14.19 0.99
N VAL A 433 32.22 12.89 1.10
CA VAL A 433 31.29 11.92 1.66
C VAL A 433 31.93 11.21 2.83
N LEU A 434 31.44 11.48 4.03
CA LEU A 434 31.80 10.75 5.24
C LEU A 434 30.93 9.49 5.30
N MET A 435 31.46 8.38 4.83
CA MET A 435 30.76 7.09 4.73
C MET A 435 30.80 6.34 6.06
N CYS A 436 29.69 6.35 6.78
CA CYS A 436 29.57 5.67 8.07
C CYS A 436 29.41 4.15 7.88
N THR A 437 30.52 3.42 8.11
CA THR A 437 30.57 1.95 8.00
C THR A 437 31.72 1.38 8.81
N THR A 438 31.47 0.24 9.47
CA THR A 438 32.49 -0.54 10.16
C THR A 438 33.26 -1.49 9.23
N SER A 439 32.72 -1.76 8.01
CA SER A 439 33.36 -2.66 7.06
C SER A 439 34.33 -1.91 6.15
N GLU A 440 35.61 -2.06 6.42
CA GLU A 440 36.68 -1.52 5.59
C GLU A 440 36.68 -2.13 4.18
N GLU A 441 36.51 -3.45 4.09
CA GLU A 441 36.47 -4.18 2.82
C GLU A 441 35.41 -3.61 1.87
N ARG A 442 34.18 -3.39 2.37
CA ARG A 442 33.09 -2.82 1.56
C ARG A 442 33.36 -1.37 1.17
N PHE A 443 33.95 -0.59 2.08
CA PHE A 443 34.33 0.79 1.79
C PHE A 443 35.38 0.83 0.67
N GLU A 444 36.48 0.08 0.78
CA GLU A 444 37.53 0.06 -0.22
C GLU A 444 37.02 -0.42 -1.58
N LYS A 445 36.12 -1.41 -1.61
CA LYS A 445 35.45 -1.83 -2.84
C LYS A 445 34.73 -0.66 -3.53
N ILE A 446 33.94 0.10 -2.79
CA ILE A 446 33.22 1.29 -3.32
C ILE A 446 34.20 2.37 -3.77
N LYS A 447 35.26 2.59 -2.99
CA LYS A 447 36.30 3.56 -3.32
C LYS A 447 37.05 3.20 -4.59
N MET A 448 37.31 1.91 -4.84
CA MET A 448 37.93 1.44 -6.09
C MET A 448 37.01 1.59 -7.31
N GLU A 449 35.70 1.52 -7.13
CA GLU A 449 34.72 1.79 -8.19
C GLU A 449 34.65 3.29 -8.54
N CYS A 450 35.02 4.17 -7.61
CA CYS A 450 35.10 5.60 -7.84
C CYS A 450 36.29 5.92 -8.78
N PRO A 451 36.09 6.75 -9.82
CA PRO A 451 37.20 7.22 -10.64
C PRO A 451 38.32 7.84 -9.78
N GLU A 452 39.56 7.49 -10.09
CA GLU A 452 40.73 7.81 -9.29
C GLU A 452 40.80 9.28 -8.83
N LYS A 453 40.48 10.20 -9.74
CA LYS A 453 40.48 11.64 -9.47
C LYS A 453 39.50 12.11 -8.38
N PHE A 454 38.50 11.28 -8.00
CA PHE A 454 37.50 11.61 -7.00
C PHE A 454 37.59 10.75 -5.72
N ARG A 455 38.49 9.73 -5.69
CA ARG A 455 38.64 8.83 -4.54
C ARG A 455 38.99 9.55 -3.25
N HIS A 456 39.68 10.67 -3.34
CA HIS A 456 40.05 11.51 -2.21
C HIS A 456 38.85 12.20 -1.53
N LEU A 457 37.67 12.18 -2.14
CA LEU A 457 36.42 12.72 -1.58
C LEU A 457 35.66 11.69 -0.73
N LEU A 458 36.05 10.42 -0.77
CA LEU A 458 35.40 9.35 0.00
C LEU A 458 36.22 9.04 1.25
N PHE A 459 35.60 9.23 2.42
CA PHE A 459 36.20 9.01 3.72
C PHE A 459 35.40 7.96 4.50
N ARG A 460 36.07 6.98 5.09
CA ARG A 460 35.43 6.02 5.98
C ARG A 460 35.42 6.58 7.42
N VAL A 461 34.28 6.46 8.06
CA VAL A 461 34.09 6.75 9.48
C VAL A 461 33.27 5.64 10.14
N ASN A 462 33.63 5.24 11.35
CA ASN A 462 32.91 4.18 12.08
C ASN A 462 31.64 4.70 12.76
N ASN A 463 31.63 5.98 13.13
CA ASN A 463 30.50 6.67 13.75
C ASN A 463 30.60 8.19 13.56
N ALA A 464 29.59 8.91 14.03
CA ALA A 464 29.51 10.37 13.86
C ALA A 464 30.55 11.16 14.67
N ASN A 465 31.19 10.56 15.67
CA ASN A 465 32.22 11.22 16.53
C ASN A 465 33.60 11.15 15.90
N GLU A 466 33.85 10.23 14.99
CA GLU A 466 35.16 10.04 14.38
C GLU A 466 35.52 11.24 13.52
N LYS A 467 36.72 11.78 13.76
CA LYS A 467 37.25 12.92 13.04
C LYS A 467 38.16 12.45 11.91
N VAL A 468 37.99 13.01 10.75
CA VAL A 468 38.84 12.77 9.59
C VAL A 468 39.62 14.04 9.29
N GLU A 469 40.94 13.91 9.14
CA GLU A 469 41.84 15.00 8.79
C GLU A 469 41.71 15.33 7.31
N ILE A 470 41.50 16.61 7.02
CA ILE A 470 41.38 17.12 5.65
C ILE A 470 42.65 17.91 5.35
N THR A 471 43.58 17.31 4.64
CA THR A 471 44.75 18.00 4.13
C THR A 471 44.38 18.90 2.96
N GLN A 472 44.84 20.15 2.97
CA GLN A 472 44.52 21.18 1.93
C GLN A 472 45.08 20.87 0.53
N GLU A 473 45.86 19.84 0.33
CA GLU A 473 46.41 19.45 -0.98
C GLU A 473 45.38 19.05 -2.03
N SER A 474 44.19 18.66 -1.59
CA SER A 474 43.12 18.20 -2.51
C SER A 474 42.42 19.33 -3.26
N THR A 475 42.52 20.57 -2.81
CA THR A 475 41.82 21.73 -3.46
C THR A 475 42.69 22.54 -4.42
N SER A 476 44.01 22.55 -4.22
CA SER A 476 44.92 23.37 -5.02
C SER A 476 45.34 22.70 -6.35
N ASN A 477 45.36 21.38 -6.43
CA ASN A 477 45.77 20.67 -7.64
C ASN A 477 44.72 20.68 -8.78
N VAL A 478 43.44 20.89 -8.45
CA VAL A 478 42.37 20.99 -9.47
C VAL A 478 42.35 22.37 -10.11
N LEU A 479 42.69 23.43 -9.37
CA LEU A 479 42.77 24.79 -9.89
C LEU A 479 44.05 25.05 -10.73
N LYS A 480 45.17 24.40 -10.40
CA LYS A 480 46.43 24.53 -11.19
C LYS A 480 46.37 23.80 -12.53
N LYS A 481 45.66 22.68 -12.67
CA LYS A 481 45.52 21.99 -13.98
C LYS A 481 44.49 22.65 -14.91
N SER A 482 43.50 23.35 -14.40
CA SER A 482 42.55 24.12 -15.24
C SER A 482 43.13 25.48 -15.70
N GLY A 483 44.05 26.07 -14.93
CA GLY A 483 44.72 27.33 -15.30
C GLY A 483 45.82 27.17 -16.32
N SER A 484 46.49 26.01 -16.40
CA SER A 484 47.62 25.81 -17.31
C SER A 484 47.23 25.55 -18.77
N PHE A 485 45.97 25.18 -19.03
CA PHE A 485 45.48 24.96 -20.41
C PHE A 485 45.00 26.23 -21.10
N LEU A 486 44.77 27.31 -20.36
CA LEU A 486 44.37 28.63 -20.91
C LEU A 486 45.52 29.60 -21.08
N LEU A 487 46.69 29.37 -20.45
CA LEU A 487 47.85 30.28 -20.52
C LEU A 487 48.90 29.91 -21.57
N SER A 488 48.76 28.80 -22.29
CA SER A 488 49.66 28.42 -23.39
C SER A 488 49.29 29.02 -24.75
N ARG A 489 48.28 29.91 -24.84
CA ARG A 489 47.85 30.54 -26.10
C ARG A 489 48.01 32.06 -26.19
N LEU A 490 48.61 32.69 -25.19
CA LEU A 490 48.98 34.13 -25.32
C LEU A 490 50.47 34.27 -25.07
N GLY A 491 51.17 34.15 -26.14
CA GLY A 491 52.60 34.38 -26.18
C GLY A 491 52.97 35.84 -26.00
N SER A 492 54.11 36.00 -25.39
CA SER A 492 55.11 37.00 -25.62
C SER A 492 54.67 38.48 -25.64
N LEU A 493 55.06 39.21 -24.62
CA LEU A 493 55.67 40.49 -24.75
C LEU A 493 56.46 40.87 -23.47
N LYS A 494 57.71 41.25 -23.69
CA LYS A 494 58.71 41.69 -22.74
C LYS A 494 58.29 42.93 -21.96
N ASN A 495 58.70 43.11 -20.71
CA ASN A 495 59.69 44.16 -20.41
C ASN A 495 60.26 44.01 -18.95
N ASN A 496 61.56 44.36 -18.92
CA ASN A 496 62.43 44.58 -17.79
C ASN A 496 61.90 45.66 -16.84
N ASN A 497 62.11 45.50 -15.53
CA ASN A 497 62.90 46.42 -14.74
C ASN A 497 63.21 45.90 -13.32
N ASN A 498 64.49 46.13 -12.98
CA ASN A 498 65.11 45.95 -11.65
C ASN A 498 64.45 46.79 -10.57
N ASN A 499 64.39 46.29 -9.35
CA ASN A 499 65.11 46.88 -8.22
C ASN A 499 65.02 46.11 -6.94
N ASN A 500 66.14 46.06 -6.29
CA ASN A 500 66.45 45.58 -4.94
C ASN A 500 65.44 46.04 -3.84
N ASN A 501 65.17 45.19 -2.83
CA ASN A 501 65.55 45.49 -1.45
C ASN A 501 65.17 44.35 -0.51
N ARG A 502 66.20 43.90 0.20
CA ARG A 502 66.38 43.48 1.59
C ARG A 502 65.27 42.61 2.24
N GLU A 503 65.79 41.47 2.63
CA GLU A 503 65.35 40.53 3.65
C GLU A 503 64.93 41.21 4.94
N VAL A 504 63.73 40.83 5.46
CA VAL A 504 63.46 40.74 6.89
C VAL A 504 62.80 39.37 7.07
N GLU A 505 63.58 38.44 7.58
CA GLU A 505 63.07 37.16 8.10
C GLU A 505 62.18 37.45 9.32
N THR A 506 60.89 37.31 9.16
CA THR A 506 59.97 37.04 10.27
C THR A 506 59.50 35.61 10.12
N GLU A 507 59.98 34.74 10.99
CA GLU A 507 59.42 33.41 11.20
C GLU A 507 57.95 33.55 11.59
N GLU A 508 57.05 33.55 10.61
CA GLU A 508 55.66 33.21 10.85
C GLU A 508 55.58 31.68 11.02
N LYS A 509 55.36 31.27 12.25
CA LYS A 509 54.87 29.93 12.58
C LYS A 509 53.57 29.70 11.80
N ASN A 510 53.66 29.01 10.66
CA ASN A 510 52.54 28.44 9.95
C ASN A 510 51.89 27.37 10.85
N ASP A 511 50.98 27.81 11.71
CA ASP A 511 49.98 26.94 12.29
C ASP A 511 49.07 26.48 11.11
N THR A 512 49.46 25.38 10.48
CA THR A 512 48.57 24.63 9.59
C THR A 512 47.35 24.22 10.38
N LYS A 513 46.28 25.02 10.32
CA LYS A 513 44.99 24.64 10.86
C LYS A 513 44.52 23.38 10.13
N THR A 514 44.81 22.25 10.72
CA THR A 514 44.23 20.97 10.30
C THR A 514 42.73 21.05 10.47
N ASN A 515 41.99 21.14 9.33
CA ASN A 515 40.55 21.13 9.34
C ASN A 515 40.06 19.68 9.49
N TYR A 516 39.44 19.40 10.62
CA TYR A 516 38.78 18.10 10.85
C TYR A 516 37.33 18.13 10.42
N SER A 517 36.89 17.05 9.81
CA SER A 517 35.49 16.82 9.47
C SER A 517 34.95 15.59 10.19
N SER A 518 33.70 15.62 10.60
CA SER A 518 33.03 14.53 11.31
C SER A 518 31.51 14.65 11.13
N GLY A 519 30.77 13.62 11.55
CA GLY A 519 29.30 13.73 11.62
C GLY A 519 28.85 14.90 12.49
N ARG A 520 29.61 15.26 13.55
CA ARG A 520 29.32 16.38 14.45
C ARG A 520 29.49 17.77 13.82
N THR A 521 30.21 17.87 12.71
CA THR A 521 30.43 19.14 12.00
C THR A 521 29.57 19.24 10.74
N CYS A 522 29.07 18.13 10.24
CA CYS A 522 28.32 18.05 9.01
C CYS A 522 26.82 18.33 9.23
N ARG A 523 26.28 19.32 8.51
CA ARG A 523 24.84 19.70 8.58
C ARG A 523 23.95 19.00 7.58
N ASN A 524 24.47 18.15 6.73
CA ASN A 524 23.70 17.36 5.78
C ASN A 524 23.95 15.88 6.04
N TRP A 525 23.00 15.26 6.74
CA TRP A 525 23.01 13.83 7.01
C TRP A 525 22.13 13.10 6.01
N VAL A 526 22.67 12.09 5.37
CA VAL A 526 21.92 11.19 4.49
C VAL A 526 21.76 9.85 5.21
N VAL A 527 20.52 9.55 5.62
CA VAL A 527 20.25 8.47 6.58
C VAL A 527 19.68 7.26 5.85
N GLY A 528 20.48 6.21 5.79
CA GLY A 528 20.13 4.94 5.11
C GLY A 528 20.00 3.74 6.06
N ARG A 529 20.07 3.94 7.38
CA ARG A 529 19.79 2.94 8.41
C ARG A 529 19.05 3.59 9.57
N HIS A 530 18.49 2.77 10.45
CA HIS A 530 17.88 3.30 11.68
C HIS A 530 18.85 4.21 12.42
N CYS A 531 18.35 5.37 12.85
CA CYS A 531 19.10 6.38 13.58
C CYS A 531 18.25 6.80 14.80
N ASP A 532 18.69 6.41 15.99
CA ASP A 532 17.97 6.68 17.22
C ASP A 532 18.17 8.12 17.72
N LYS A 533 17.49 8.48 18.80
CA LYS A 533 17.58 9.81 19.41
C LYS A 533 19.03 10.16 19.82
N ASN A 534 19.78 9.20 20.32
CA ASN A 534 21.15 9.44 20.79
C ASN A 534 22.08 9.74 19.60
N GLU A 535 21.97 8.97 18.52
CA GLU A 535 22.73 9.21 17.31
C GLU A 535 22.36 10.54 16.66
N GLN A 536 21.05 10.88 16.56
CA GLN A 536 20.60 12.17 16.06
C GLN A 536 21.12 13.35 16.88
N SER A 537 21.29 13.18 18.20
CA SER A 537 21.84 14.22 19.08
C SER A 537 23.29 14.62 18.77
N LEU A 538 24.03 13.76 18.07
CA LEU A 538 25.41 14.04 17.64
C LEU A 538 25.49 15.02 16.47
N ALA A 539 24.42 15.18 15.70
CA ALA A 539 24.37 16.12 14.60
C ALA A 539 24.34 17.58 15.12
N PRO A 540 24.99 18.54 14.43
CA PRO A 540 24.93 19.94 14.81
C PRO A 540 23.51 20.51 14.68
N SER A 541 23.25 21.65 15.32
CA SER A 541 21.98 22.36 15.15
C SER A 541 21.79 22.76 13.67
N LYS A 542 20.53 22.85 13.23
CA LYS A 542 20.14 23.13 11.85
C LYS A 542 20.64 22.08 10.85
N THR A 543 20.81 20.82 11.30
CA THR A 543 21.08 19.69 10.40
C THR A 543 19.83 19.34 9.61
N THR A 544 19.99 19.04 8.33
CA THR A 544 18.97 18.43 7.50
C THR A 544 19.24 16.92 7.40
N PHE A 545 18.27 16.12 7.86
CA PHE A 545 18.30 14.67 7.72
C PHE A 545 17.57 14.27 6.43
N HIS A 546 18.30 13.95 5.37
CA HIS A 546 17.80 13.35 4.16
C HIS A 546 17.72 11.84 4.35
N GLN A 547 16.54 11.24 4.19
CA GLN A 547 16.38 9.85 4.59
C GLN A 547 15.83 8.95 3.47
N PHE A 548 16.30 7.70 3.46
CA PHE A 548 15.81 6.63 2.60
C PHE A 548 15.61 5.30 3.32
N VAL A 549 15.69 5.34 4.63
CA VAL A 549 15.39 4.18 5.49
C VAL A 549 13.88 4.03 5.67
N VAL A 550 13.40 2.79 5.67
CA VAL A 550 11.99 2.47 5.92
C VAL A 550 11.92 1.53 7.13
N PRO A 551 11.13 1.87 8.16
CA PRO A 551 10.35 3.10 8.34
C PRO A 551 11.21 4.36 8.50
N PRO A 552 10.65 5.57 8.26
CA PRO A 552 11.35 6.83 8.48
C PRO A 552 11.88 6.95 9.91
N ILE A 553 12.99 7.66 10.08
CA ILE A 553 13.48 7.94 11.43
C ILE A 553 12.52 8.87 12.17
N PRO A 554 12.37 8.71 13.50
CA PRO A 554 11.53 9.60 14.28
C PRO A 554 12.13 11.00 14.34
N GLU A 555 11.30 12.02 14.24
CA GLU A 555 11.67 13.42 14.39
C GLU A 555 11.88 13.73 15.88
N THR A 556 13.12 13.67 16.34
CA THR A 556 13.44 13.84 17.77
C THR A 556 13.94 15.22 18.12
N ARG A 557 14.27 16.06 17.12
CA ARG A 557 14.89 17.39 17.31
C ARG A 557 14.12 18.47 16.55
N SER A 558 13.61 19.46 17.28
CA SER A 558 12.91 20.61 16.72
C SER A 558 13.84 21.65 16.05
N ASP A 559 15.14 21.60 16.33
CA ASP A 559 16.15 22.49 15.75
C ASP A 559 16.74 21.96 14.43
N CYS A 560 16.26 20.81 13.94
CA CYS A 560 16.71 20.14 12.72
C CYS A 560 15.54 19.98 11.73
N ALA A 561 15.88 19.79 10.45
CA ALA A 561 14.91 19.50 9.41
C ALA A 561 14.97 18.01 9.03
N TYR A 562 13.81 17.43 8.74
CA TYR A 562 13.70 16.04 8.29
C TYR A 562 12.99 16.04 6.93
N THR A 563 13.58 15.37 5.94
CA THR A 563 12.91 15.19 4.66
C THR A 563 12.06 13.93 4.70
N ASP A 564 10.96 13.95 3.95
CA ASP A 564 10.16 12.75 3.71
C ASP A 564 10.94 11.72 2.88
N LEU A 565 10.41 10.48 2.86
CA LEU A 565 10.94 9.46 1.96
C LEU A 565 10.80 9.90 0.50
N PRO A 566 11.78 9.56 -0.36
CA PRO A 566 11.73 9.95 -1.77
C PRO A 566 10.48 9.43 -2.46
N ALA A 567 9.67 10.36 -2.96
CA ALA A 567 8.41 10.08 -3.62
C ALA A 567 8.12 11.09 -4.73
N PHE A 568 7.24 10.71 -5.64
CA PHE A 568 6.76 11.57 -6.72
C PHE A 568 5.24 11.71 -6.61
N ARG A 569 4.75 12.93 -6.76
CA ARG A 569 3.33 13.21 -6.89
C ARG A 569 2.92 13.00 -8.34
N LEU A 570 1.87 12.25 -8.55
CA LEU A 570 1.30 12.05 -9.88
C LEU A 570 0.40 13.24 -10.25
N PRO A 571 0.31 13.60 -11.52
CA PRO A 571 -0.63 14.63 -11.97
C PRO A 571 -2.08 14.25 -11.63
N GLU A 572 -2.85 15.15 -11.03
CA GLU A 572 -4.20 14.86 -10.51
C GLU A 572 -5.15 14.25 -11.55
N LYS A 573 -5.11 14.74 -12.79
CA LYS A 573 -5.96 14.22 -13.88
C LYS A 573 -5.67 12.77 -14.24
N GLU A 574 -4.44 12.32 -14.02
CA GLU A 574 -3.95 11.00 -14.41
C GLU A 574 -3.93 10.02 -13.23
N ALA A 575 -3.99 10.56 -12.01
CA ALA A 575 -3.91 9.79 -10.77
C ALA A 575 -5.27 9.31 -10.24
N LYS A 576 -6.39 9.62 -10.91
CA LYS A 576 -7.73 9.28 -10.42
C LYS A 576 -7.93 7.80 -10.08
N ASP A 577 -7.33 6.94 -10.90
CA ASP A 577 -7.43 5.49 -10.75
C ASP A 577 -6.13 4.87 -10.22
N PHE A 578 -5.19 5.71 -9.76
CA PHE A 578 -3.93 5.25 -9.19
C PHE A 578 -4.00 5.23 -7.68
N LYS A 579 -3.79 4.06 -7.10
CA LYS A 579 -3.67 3.84 -5.66
C LYS A 579 -2.22 3.57 -5.33
N THR A 580 -1.73 4.12 -4.23
CA THR A 580 -0.41 3.73 -3.74
C THR A 580 -0.48 2.32 -3.20
N CYS A 581 0.51 1.50 -3.49
CA CYS A 581 0.64 0.18 -2.87
C CYS A 581 1.09 0.25 -1.40
N GLU A 582 1.36 1.44 -0.89
CA GLU A 582 1.88 1.65 0.46
C GLU A 582 0.98 2.62 1.24
N MET A 583 0.46 2.12 2.35
CA MET A 583 -0.51 2.85 3.19
C MET A 583 0.08 4.05 3.93
N THR A 584 1.40 4.18 3.96
CA THR A 584 2.11 5.29 4.61
C THR A 584 2.30 6.50 3.71
N MET A 585 1.91 6.41 2.44
CA MET A 585 2.07 7.49 1.48
C MET A 585 0.83 8.37 1.39
N GLU A 586 1.06 9.65 1.14
CA GLU A 586 0.00 10.57 0.73
C GLU A 586 -0.64 10.09 -0.59
N ARG A 587 -1.94 10.30 -0.71
CA ARG A 587 -2.69 9.90 -1.91
C ARG A 587 -2.19 10.62 -3.15
N GLY A 588 -2.11 9.88 -4.26
CA GLY A 588 -1.56 10.38 -5.51
C GLY A 588 -0.03 10.50 -5.51
N CYS A 589 0.64 10.03 -4.45
CA CYS A 589 2.09 9.90 -4.40
C CYS A 589 2.51 8.45 -4.61
N VAL A 590 3.70 8.27 -5.18
CA VAL A 590 4.32 6.97 -5.41
C VAL A 590 5.77 7.03 -4.96
N HIS A 591 6.23 6.00 -4.26
CA HIS A 591 7.63 5.89 -3.87
C HIS A 591 8.55 5.96 -5.10
N ALA A 592 9.69 6.63 -4.96
CA ALA A 592 10.64 6.81 -6.06
C ALA A 592 11.07 5.49 -6.72
N CYS A 593 11.19 4.41 -5.95
CA CYS A 593 11.55 3.10 -6.52
C CYS A 593 10.43 2.52 -7.40
N HIS A 594 9.16 2.73 -7.07
CA HIS A 594 8.03 2.32 -7.92
C HIS A 594 7.89 3.26 -9.11
N ALA A 595 8.09 4.57 -8.91
CA ALA A 595 8.16 5.54 -10.00
C ALA A 595 9.25 5.17 -11.02
N GLY A 596 10.38 4.61 -10.57
CA GLY A 596 11.44 4.10 -11.45
C GLY A 596 10.94 3.04 -12.43
N ALA A 597 10.12 2.10 -11.97
CA ALA A 597 9.52 1.10 -12.86
C ALA A 597 8.49 1.71 -13.82
N LEU A 598 7.71 2.71 -13.37
CA LEU A 598 6.77 3.44 -14.24
C LEU A 598 7.49 4.20 -15.34
N ILE A 599 8.54 4.95 -14.98
CA ILE A 599 9.35 5.71 -15.95
C ILE A 599 10.01 4.76 -16.94
N HIS A 600 10.57 3.64 -16.46
CA HIS A 600 11.16 2.63 -17.32
C HIS A 600 10.18 2.12 -18.40
N ALA A 601 8.91 1.91 -18.02
CA ALA A 601 7.86 1.52 -18.95
C ALA A 601 7.43 2.65 -19.89
N LEU A 602 7.30 3.89 -19.39
CA LEU A 602 6.92 5.06 -20.17
C LEU A 602 7.94 5.39 -21.25
N GLU A 603 9.23 5.37 -20.88
CA GLU A 603 10.36 5.63 -21.78
C GLU A 603 10.67 4.43 -22.70
N GLY A 604 10.07 3.28 -22.46
CA GLY A 604 10.27 2.07 -23.27
C GLY A 604 11.69 1.54 -23.23
N TRP A 605 12.42 1.72 -22.13
CA TRP A 605 13.80 1.24 -21.98
C TRP A 605 13.90 -0.27 -22.09
N LYS A 606 14.96 -0.76 -22.74
CA LYS A 606 15.14 -2.18 -23.09
C LYS A 606 16.12 -2.94 -22.19
N HIS A 607 16.76 -2.27 -21.25
CA HIS A 607 17.70 -2.90 -20.32
C HIS A 607 17.01 -3.32 -19.02
N HIS A 608 17.62 -4.24 -18.29
CA HIS A 608 17.23 -4.55 -16.90
C HIS A 608 17.92 -3.58 -15.95
N GLU A 609 17.22 -3.12 -14.92
CA GLU A 609 17.79 -2.32 -13.84
C GLU A 609 17.88 -3.18 -12.58
N VAL A 610 18.93 -3.98 -12.49
CA VAL A 610 19.15 -4.95 -11.39
C VAL A 610 20.60 -4.91 -10.91
N GLY A 611 20.87 -5.53 -9.77
CA GLY A 611 22.22 -5.60 -9.25
C GLY A 611 22.68 -4.32 -8.59
N ALA A 612 23.97 -4.01 -8.70
CA ALA A 612 24.56 -2.76 -8.26
C ALA A 612 24.12 -1.61 -9.18
N ILE A 613 23.89 -0.44 -8.58
CA ILE A 613 23.52 0.77 -9.33
C ILE A 613 24.75 1.33 -9.98
#